data_760495384d108feaae0c0efc002eaa10
#
_entry.id   760495384d108feaae0c0efc002eaa10
#
_cell.length_a   1.000
_cell.length_b   1.000
_cell.length_c   1.000
_cell.angle_alpha   90.00
_cell.angle_beta   90.00
_cell.angle_gamma   90.00
#
_symmetry.space_group_name_H-M   'P 1'
#
loop_
_entity.id
_entity.type
_entity.pdbx_description
1 polymer ?
#
loop_
_entity_poly.entity_id
_entity_poly.type
_entity_poly.pdbx_seq_one_letter_code
_entity_poly.pdbx_strand_id
1 'polypeptide(L)'
;MSGHLQPIKLDSYKPLRELVCENIRQAIIDGTFSPGERLMEIQLADEMGVSRTPVREAIRKLELEGFVVMIPRRGTYVADISIKDITEIYEIRISLDILAAGLAAERITDEELEQLNGYLIEIGQHIANNDMDKIVEVDTAFHDMLYTASRHERLRSIINNLREQMTTIRGRSMSYPGRLVETMDEHRNLVEAIAAHDVERAQYAARIHLENAEHTLMRSLSEHLPQKKA
;
A
#
# COMPACT_ATOMS: atom_id res chain seq x y z
N MET A 1 31.42 -1.30 -2.57
CA MET A 1 30.10 -1.28 -1.90
C MET A 1 29.09 -0.86 -2.96
N SER A 2 28.17 -1.73 -3.32
CA SER A 2 27.08 -1.36 -4.24
C SER A 2 26.14 -0.41 -3.50
N GLY A 3 25.94 0.80 -3.99
CA GLY A 3 24.98 1.75 -3.43
C GLY A 3 23.57 1.21 -3.58
N HIS A 4 22.68 1.51 -2.63
CA HIS A 4 21.28 1.08 -2.62
C HIS A 4 20.40 1.94 -3.54
N LEU A 5 20.82 3.17 -3.82
CA LEU A 5 20.02 4.14 -4.57
C LEU A 5 20.72 4.59 -5.86
N GLN A 6 19.94 5.09 -6.80
CA GLN A 6 20.43 5.67 -8.05
C GLN A 6 20.54 7.21 -7.94
N PRO A 7 21.49 7.85 -8.65
CA PRO A 7 21.57 9.31 -8.73
C PRO A 7 20.27 9.91 -9.27
N ILE A 8 19.82 11.02 -8.64
CA ILE A 8 18.61 11.72 -9.04
C ILE A 8 18.86 12.53 -10.33
N LYS A 9 18.03 12.30 -11.34
CA LYS A 9 18.01 13.12 -12.55
C LYS A 9 17.15 14.36 -12.31
N LEU A 10 17.74 15.54 -12.50
CA LEU A 10 17.10 16.84 -12.22
C LEU A 10 16.18 17.35 -13.36
N ASP A 11 15.64 16.47 -14.20
CA ASP A 11 14.84 16.84 -15.38
C ASP A 11 13.36 17.07 -15.07
N SER A 12 12.95 17.11 -13.79
CA SER A 12 11.55 17.28 -13.39
C SER A 12 11.29 18.64 -12.73
N TYR A 13 10.08 19.18 -12.92
CA TYR A 13 9.58 20.38 -12.22
C TYR A 13 9.31 20.14 -10.72
N LYS A 14 9.50 18.91 -10.21
CA LYS A 14 9.31 18.60 -8.80
C LYS A 14 10.45 19.14 -7.95
N PRO A 15 10.18 19.67 -6.75
CA PRO A 15 11.21 20.05 -5.81
C PRO A 15 12.14 18.87 -5.49
N LEU A 16 13.46 19.13 -5.40
CA LEU A 16 14.46 18.08 -5.18
C LEU A 16 14.16 17.23 -3.92
N ARG A 17 13.66 17.84 -2.84
CA ARG A 17 13.27 17.13 -1.61
C ARG A 17 12.17 16.10 -1.86
N GLU A 18 11.25 16.35 -2.81
CA GLU A 18 10.18 15.41 -3.15
C GLU A 18 10.71 14.23 -3.94
N LEU A 19 11.61 14.47 -4.90
CA LEU A 19 12.29 13.41 -5.64
C LEU A 19 13.11 12.52 -4.71
N VAL A 20 13.83 13.11 -3.75
CA VAL A 20 14.57 12.35 -2.72
C VAL A 20 13.61 11.52 -1.87
N CYS A 21 12.50 12.10 -1.43
CA CYS A 21 11.50 11.41 -0.62
C CYS A 21 10.88 10.23 -1.38
N GLU A 22 10.48 10.43 -2.63
CA GLU A 22 9.93 9.37 -3.50
C GLU A 22 10.96 8.24 -3.71
N ASN A 23 12.24 8.58 -3.93
CA ASN A 23 13.29 7.59 -4.18
C ASN A 23 13.54 6.72 -2.93
N ILE A 24 13.65 7.33 -1.74
CA ILE A 24 13.85 6.59 -0.49
C ILE A 24 12.61 5.76 -0.15
N ARG A 25 11.40 6.32 -0.32
CA ARG A 25 10.13 5.60 -0.10
C ARG A 25 10.06 4.35 -0.98
N GLN A 26 10.33 4.50 -2.27
CA GLN A 26 10.30 3.38 -3.20
C GLN A 26 11.30 2.29 -2.81
N ALA A 27 12.52 2.66 -2.41
CA ALA A 27 13.52 1.71 -1.95
C ALA A 27 13.11 0.95 -0.67
N ILE A 28 12.33 1.58 0.22
CA ILE A 28 11.74 0.91 1.38
C ILE A 28 10.63 -0.06 0.93
N ILE A 29 9.73 0.39 0.05
CA ILE A 29 8.62 -0.42 -0.49
C ILE A 29 9.13 -1.65 -1.22
N ASP A 30 10.17 -1.49 -2.06
CA ASP A 30 10.78 -2.57 -2.84
C ASP A 30 11.67 -3.51 -1.98
N GLY A 31 11.81 -3.23 -0.68
CA GLY A 31 12.64 -4.02 0.22
C GLY A 31 14.15 -3.83 0.03
N THR A 32 14.58 -2.84 -0.76
CA THR A 32 16.00 -2.45 -0.90
C THR A 32 16.59 -2.06 0.44
N PHE A 33 15.81 -1.35 1.26
CA PHE A 33 16.07 -1.14 2.68
C PHE A 33 15.18 -2.04 3.51
N SER A 34 15.79 -2.86 4.35
CA SER A 34 15.08 -3.80 5.22
C SER A 34 14.46 -3.09 6.44
N PRO A 35 13.32 -3.57 6.99
CA PRO A 35 12.80 -3.10 8.26
C PRO A 35 13.88 -3.13 9.36
N GLY A 36 13.98 -2.06 10.15
CA GLY A 36 15.00 -1.89 11.17
C GLY A 36 16.39 -1.48 10.65
N GLU A 37 16.58 -1.37 9.34
CA GLU A 37 17.84 -0.93 8.76
C GLU A 37 18.08 0.56 9.04
N ARG A 38 19.34 0.90 9.32
CA ARG A 38 19.74 2.28 9.62
C ARG A 38 19.94 3.09 8.35
N LEU A 39 19.22 4.20 8.21
CA LEU A 39 19.39 5.15 7.12
C LEU A 39 20.39 6.26 7.52
N MET A 40 21.48 6.38 6.77
CA MET A 40 22.51 7.38 7.03
C MET A 40 22.40 8.53 6.02
N GLU A 41 22.04 9.75 6.50
CA GLU A 41 21.88 10.94 5.66
C GLU A 41 23.08 11.19 4.72
N ILE A 42 24.30 10.94 5.19
CA ILE A 42 25.51 11.15 4.40
C ILE A 42 25.57 10.16 3.25
N GLN A 43 25.37 8.88 3.53
CA GLN A 43 25.41 7.83 2.52
C GLN A 43 24.31 8.03 1.47
N LEU A 44 23.07 8.29 1.90
CA LEU A 44 21.95 8.57 1.00
C LEU A 44 22.22 9.79 0.11
N ALA A 45 22.81 10.86 0.67
CA ALA A 45 23.16 12.06 -0.08
C ALA A 45 24.22 11.75 -1.15
N ASP A 46 25.26 11.00 -0.79
CA ASP A 46 26.34 10.60 -1.69
C ASP A 46 25.84 9.69 -2.82
N GLU A 47 25.01 8.69 -2.51
CA GLU A 47 24.44 7.75 -3.50
C GLU A 47 23.53 8.47 -4.50
N MET A 48 22.69 9.38 -4.03
CA MET A 48 21.77 10.15 -4.89
C MET A 48 22.39 11.35 -5.58
N GLY A 49 23.65 11.71 -5.26
CA GLY A 49 24.35 12.86 -5.85
C GLY A 49 23.76 14.20 -5.40
N VAL A 50 23.22 14.31 -4.18
CA VAL A 50 22.58 15.52 -3.65
C VAL A 50 23.23 15.99 -2.35
N SER A 51 22.89 17.21 -1.90
CA SER A 51 23.32 17.67 -0.58
C SER A 51 22.48 17.01 0.54
N ARG A 52 22.97 17.07 1.78
CA ARG A 52 22.29 16.47 2.95
C ARG A 52 20.96 17.17 3.31
N THR A 53 20.77 18.43 2.93
CA THR A 53 19.56 19.19 3.27
C THR A 53 18.28 18.56 2.71
N PRO A 54 18.14 18.31 1.39
CA PRO A 54 16.94 17.65 0.85
C PRO A 54 16.75 16.23 1.40
N VAL A 55 17.82 15.49 1.72
CA VAL A 55 17.74 14.17 2.35
C VAL A 55 17.12 14.27 3.75
N ARG A 56 17.55 15.23 4.56
CA ARG A 56 16.99 15.43 5.90
C ARG A 56 15.53 15.86 5.87
N GLU A 57 15.15 16.72 4.92
CA GLU A 57 13.75 17.10 4.71
C GLU A 57 12.90 15.91 4.28
N ALA A 58 13.41 15.07 3.38
CA ALA A 58 12.76 13.84 2.95
C ALA A 58 12.57 12.84 4.11
N ILE A 59 13.62 12.62 4.92
CA ILE A 59 13.54 11.75 6.11
C ILE A 59 12.47 12.23 7.09
N ARG A 60 12.39 13.54 7.37
CA ARG A 60 11.33 14.09 8.24
C ARG A 60 9.94 13.86 7.68
N LYS A 61 9.78 13.99 6.36
CA LYS A 61 8.51 13.70 5.70
C LYS A 61 8.17 12.22 5.80
N LEU A 62 9.12 11.32 5.53
CA LEU A 62 8.94 9.87 5.67
C LEU A 62 8.65 9.43 7.11
N GLU A 63 9.17 10.14 8.11
CA GLU A 63 8.83 9.91 9.52
C GLU A 63 7.35 10.26 9.80
N LEU A 64 6.88 11.40 9.31
CA LEU A 64 5.46 11.77 9.42
C LEU A 64 4.53 10.81 8.67
N GLU A 65 5.02 10.21 7.60
CA GLU A 65 4.31 9.21 6.80
C GLU A 65 4.44 7.77 7.35
N GLY A 66 5.23 7.57 8.43
CA GLY A 66 5.38 6.26 9.09
C GLY A 66 6.35 5.27 8.43
N PHE A 67 7.10 5.68 7.39
CA PHE A 67 8.09 4.82 6.73
C PHE A 67 9.40 4.66 7.48
N VAL A 68 9.75 5.64 8.30
CA VAL A 68 10.96 5.63 9.11
C VAL A 68 10.68 6.09 10.52
N VAL A 69 11.57 5.73 11.45
CA VAL A 69 11.53 6.17 12.85
C VAL A 69 12.85 6.83 13.23
N MET A 70 12.77 8.03 13.80
CA MET A 70 13.95 8.70 14.37
C MET A 70 14.12 8.33 15.84
N ILE A 71 15.20 7.62 16.16
CA ILE A 71 15.56 7.29 17.54
C ILE A 71 16.57 8.31 18.05
N PRO A 72 16.24 9.09 19.12
CA PRO A 72 17.11 10.10 19.65
C PRO A 72 18.54 9.56 19.93
N ARG A 73 19.54 10.27 19.46
CA ARG A 73 20.99 9.93 19.59
C ARG A 73 21.43 8.64 18.86
N ARG A 74 20.53 7.88 18.25
CA ARG A 74 20.85 6.64 17.52
C ARG A 74 20.74 6.79 16.02
N GLY A 75 19.88 7.69 15.54
CA GLY A 75 19.69 7.98 14.12
C GLY A 75 18.33 7.57 13.58
N THR A 76 18.21 7.50 12.27
CA THR A 76 17.01 7.13 11.55
C THR A 76 17.07 5.66 11.13
N TYR A 77 15.94 4.98 11.24
CA TYR A 77 15.79 3.57 10.88
C TYR A 77 14.54 3.38 10.05
N VAL A 78 14.54 2.40 9.12
CA VAL A 78 13.33 1.96 8.45
C VAL A 78 12.35 1.44 9.50
N ALA A 79 11.10 1.87 9.42
CA ALA A 79 10.08 1.42 10.35
C ALA A 79 9.85 -0.09 10.21
N ASP A 80 9.72 -0.77 11.34
CA ASP A 80 9.27 -2.15 11.40
C ASP A 80 7.81 -2.13 11.83
N ILE A 81 6.93 -2.64 11.00
CA ILE A 81 5.49 -2.60 11.26
C ILE A 81 5.15 -3.68 12.27
N SER A 82 4.76 -3.27 13.45
CA SER A 82 4.29 -4.19 14.49
C SER A 82 2.87 -4.70 14.22
N ILE A 83 2.48 -5.81 14.86
CA ILE A 83 1.10 -6.32 14.82
C ILE A 83 0.10 -5.24 15.26
N LYS A 84 0.46 -4.43 16.27
CA LYS A 84 -0.36 -3.33 16.73
C LYS A 84 -0.57 -2.28 15.65
N ASP A 85 0.50 -1.87 14.95
CA ASP A 85 0.41 -0.89 13.86
C ASP A 85 -0.48 -1.41 12.72
N ILE A 86 -0.39 -2.71 12.40
CA ILE A 86 -1.24 -3.35 11.40
C ILE A 86 -2.71 -3.23 11.81
N THR A 87 -3.06 -3.59 13.05
CA THR A 87 -4.44 -3.48 13.56
C THR A 87 -4.93 -2.05 13.50
N GLU A 88 -4.16 -1.08 13.99
CA GLU A 88 -4.52 0.35 13.97
C GLU A 88 -4.73 0.86 12.52
N ILE A 89 -3.89 0.45 11.57
CA ILE A 89 -4.04 0.80 10.15
C ILE A 89 -5.33 0.20 9.58
N TYR A 90 -5.64 -1.08 9.86
CA TYR A 90 -6.86 -1.71 9.34
C TYR A 90 -8.12 -1.11 9.93
N GLU A 91 -8.17 -0.78 11.23
CA GLU A 91 -9.30 -0.09 11.86
C GLU A 91 -9.65 1.23 11.15
N ILE A 92 -8.62 2.02 10.82
CA ILE A 92 -8.78 3.27 10.08
C ILE A 92 -9.20 2.98 8.64
N ARG A 93 -8.50 2.07 7.95
CA ARG A 93 -8.76 1.74 6.55
C ARG A 93 -10.16 1.20 6.34
N ILE A 94 -10.65 0.29 7.19
CA ILE A 94 -12.01 -0.25 7.09
C ILE A 94 -13.02 0.89 7.04
N SER A 95 -12.89 1.88 7.93
CA SER A 95 -13.79 3.04 7.96
C SER A 95 -13.71 3.89 6.68
N LEU A 96 -12.50 4.12 6.18
CA LEU A 96 -12.26 4.95 5.00
C LEU A 96 -12.65 4.23 3.70
N ASP A 97 -12.33 2.93 3.58
CA ASP A 97 -12.66 2.12 2.41
C ASP A 97 -14.19 1.92 2.29
N ILE A 98 -14.93 1.77 3.40
CA ILE A 98 -16.39 1.76 3.44
C ILE A 98 -16.95 3.07 2.87
N LEU A 99 -16.43 4.22 3.33
CA LEU A 99 -16.83 5.52 2.80
C LEU A 99 -16.53 5.64 1.31
N ALA A 100 -15.34 5.21 0.87
CA ALA A 100 -14.93 5.26 -0.53
C ALA A 100 -15.85 4.41 -1.42
N ALA A 101 -16.19 3.19 -1.00
CA ALA A 101 -17.07 2.29 -1.74
C ALA A 101 -18.48 2.86 -1.87
N GLY A 102 -19.04 3.42 -0.80
CA GLY A 102 -20.35 4.08 -0.85
C GLY A 102 -20.36 5.26 -1.82
N LEU A 103 -19.35 6.13 -1.75
CA LEU A 103 -19.20 7.26 -2.67
C LEU A 103 -18.96 6.82 -4.11
N ALA A 104 -18.22 5.73 -4.33
CA ALA A 104 -18.02 5.16 -5.67
C ALA A 104 -19.34 4.64 -6.24
N ALA A 105 -20.16 3.94 -5.44
CA ALA A 105 -21.47 3.48 -5.87
C ALA A 105 -22.42 4.64 -6.28
N GLU A 106 -22.31 5.80 -5.61
CA GLU A 106 -23.09 6.99 -5.98
C GLU A 106 -22.60 7.67 -7.27
N ARG A 107 -21.31 7.58 -7.63
CA ARG A 107 -20.63 8.54 -8.52
C ARG A 107 -19.92 7.92 -9.71
N ILE A 108 -19.82 6.59 -9.75
CA ILE A 108 -19.11 5.88 -10.82
C ILE A 108 -19.77 6.14 -12.17
N THR A 109 -18.96 6.27 -13.23
CA THR A 109 -19.41 6.31 -14.62
C THR A 109 -19.39 4.92 -15.24
N ASP A 110 -20.11 4.76 -16.37
CA ASP A 110 -20.12 3.49 -17.10
C ASP A 110 -18.73 3.09 -17.59
N GLU A 111 -17.91 4.06 -18.02
CA GLU A 111 -16.54 3.83 -18.48
C GLU A 111 -15.63 3.36 -17.34
N GLU A 112 -15.81 3.91 -16.15
CA GLU A 112 -15.04 3.48 -14.96
C GLU A 112 -15.47 2.10 -14.47
N LEU A 113 -16.75 1.79 -14.58
CA LEU A 113 -17.28 0.46 -14.28
C LEU A 113 -16.73 -0.58 -15.26
N GLU A 114 -16.64 -0.26 -16.55
CA GLU A 114 -16.00 -1.12 -17.53
C GLU A 114 -14.52 -1.37 -17.19
N GLN A 115 -13.79 -0.34 -16.73
CA GLN A 115 -12.41 -0.49 -16.29
C GLN A 115 -12.29 -1.39 -15.06
N LEU A 116 -13.14 -1.23 -14.04
CA LEU A 116 -13.16 -2.11 -12.86
C LEU A 116 -13.40 -3.58 -13.26
N ASN A 117 -14.33 -3.84 -14.17
CA ASN A 117 -14.57 -5.18 -14.70
C ASN A 117 -13.36 -5.71 -15.49
N GLY A 118 -12.68 -4.83 -16.24
CA GLY A 118 -11.41 -5.16 -16.93
C GLY A 118 -10.34 -5.66 -15.97
N TYR A 119 -10.12 -4.95 -14.85
CA TYR A 119 -9.17 -5.39 -13.82
C TYR A 119 -9.53 -6.74 -13.21
N LEU A 120 -10.81 -7.03 -12.96
CA LEU A 120 -11.23 -8.36 -12.46
C LEU A 120 -10.86 -9.48 -13.43
N ILE A 121 -11.06 -9.26 -14.74
CA ILE A 121 -10.69 -10.24 -15.77
C ILE A 121 -9.17 -10.43 -15.79
N GLU A 122 -8.40 -9.34 -15.73
CA GLU A 122 -6.94 -9.36 -15.78
C GLU A 122 -6.35 -10.05 -14.55
N ILE A 123 -6.84 -9.76 -13.33
CA ILE A 123 -6.46 -10.46 -12.10
C ILE A 123 -6.70 -11.96 -12.25
N GLY A 124 -7.89 -12.37 -12.77
CA GLY A 124 -8.23 -13.77 -12.99
C GLY A 124 -7.26 -14.48 -13.94
N GLN A 125 -6.80 -13.81 -15.01
CA GLN A 125 -5.80 -14.32 -15.93
C GLN A 125 -4.43 -14.50 -15.25
N HIS A 126 -3.99 -13.54 -14.44
CA HIS A 126 -2.73 -13.62 -13.71
C HIS A 126 -2.76 -14.69 -12.61
N ILE A 127 -3.91 -14.90 -11.95
CA ILE A 127 -4.10 -16.04 -11.02
C ILE A 127 -3.91 -17.36 -11.74
N ALA A 128 -4.51 -17.53 -12.92
CA ALA A 128 -4.36 -18.76 -13.72
C ALA A 128 -2.91 -19.01 -14.17
N ASN A 129 -2.12 -17.95 -14.35
CA ASN A 129 -0.71 -18.00 -14.72
C ASN A 129 0.25 -18.08 -13.51
N ASN A 130 -0.25 -18.02 -12.27
CA ASN A 130 0.54 -17.91 -11.03
C ASN A 130 1.52 -16.74 -11.02
N ASP A 131 1.16 -15.60 -11.64
CA ASP A 131 1.98 -14.39 -11.72
C ASP A 131 1.63 -13.43 -10.56
N MET A 132 2.26 -13.67 -9.41
CA MET A 132 1.95 -12.93 -8.18
C MET A 132 2.25 -11.43 -8.29
N ASP A 133 3.34 -11.05 -8.96
CA ASP A 133 3.72 -9.64 -9.11
C ASP A 133 2.67 -8.89 -9.92
N LYS A 134 2.18 -9.49 -11.01
CA LYS A 134 1.11 -8.91 -11.81
C LYS A 134 -0.24 -8.88 -11.09
N ILE A 135 -0.55 -9.89 -10.29
CA ILE A 135 -1.76 -9.88 -9.44
C ILE A 135 -1.74 -8.66 -8.52
N VAL A 136 -0.62 -8.41 -7.81
CA VAL A 136 -0.47 -7.28 -6.88
C VAL A 136 -0.56 -5.95 -7.63
N GLU A 137 0.06 -5.82 -8.81
CA GLU A 137 0.02 -4.63 -9.64
C GLU A 137 -1.42 -4.29 -10.06
N VAL A 138 -2.14 -5.25 -10.65
CA VAL A 138 -3.51 -5.04 -11.16
C VAL A 138 -4.51 -4.85 -10.03
N ASP A 139 -4.38 -5.58 -8.92
CA ASP A 139 -5.18 -5.38 -7.71
C ASP A 139 -4.96 -3.97 -7.11
N THR A 140 -3.75 -3.43 -7.21
CA THR A 140 -3.48 -2.04 -6.81
C THR A 140 -4.23 -1.07 -7.73
N ALA A 141 -4.18 -1.27 -9.04
CA ALA A 141 -4.89 -0.44 -10.01
C ALA A 141 -6.42 -0.51 -9.84
N PHE A 142 -6.97 -1.68 -9.54
CA PHE A 142 -8.38 -1.88 -9.23
C PHE A 142 -8.82 -0.99 -8.06
N HIS A 143 -8.10 -1.02 -6.94
CA HIS A 143 -8.43 -0.19 -5.78
C HIS A 143 -8.25 1.31 -6.07
N ASP A 144 -7.19 1.70 -6.80
CA ASP A 144 -6.96 3.11 -7.16
C ASP A 144 -8.08 3.66 -8.05
N MET A 145 -8.65 2.82 -8.94
CA MET A 145 -9.83 3.18 -9.73
C MET A 145 -11.06 3.38 -8.85
N LEU A 146 -11.30 2.46 -7.90
CA LEU A 146 -12.42 2.58 -6.94
C LEU A 146 -12.34 3.91 -6.16
N TYR A 147 -11.15 4.26 -5.65
CA TYR A 147 -10.97 5.51 -4.91
C TYR A 147 -11.10 6.74 -5.81
N THR A 148 -10.68 6.64 -7.07
CA THR A 148 -10.89 7.70 -8.07
C THR A 148 -12.37 7.91 -8.34
N ALA A 149 -13.14 6.83 -8.50
CA ALA A 149 -14.59 6.86 -8.69
C ALA A 149 -15.34 7.50 -7.51
N SER A 150 -14.80 7.43 -6.29
CA SER A 150 -15.38 8.12 -5.13
C SER A 150 -15.41 9.66 -5.26
N ARG A 151 -14.64 10.25 -6.20
CA ARG A 151 -14.48 11.71 -6.39
C ARG A 151 -14.06 12.45 -5.12
N HIS A 152 -13.32 11.77 -4.23
CA HIS A 152 -12.90 12.35 -2.95
C HIS A 152 -11.36 12.31 -2.80
N GLU A 153 -10.68 13.28 -3.39
CA GLU A 153 -9.20 13.33 -3.47
C GLU A 153 -8.48 13.22 -2.11
N ARG A 154 -9.02 13.87 -1.05
CA ARG A 154 -8.41 13.78 0.29
C ARG A 154 -8.52 12.38 0.87
N LEU A 155 -9.68 11.72 0.69
CA LEU A 155 -9.91 10.35 1.12
C LEU A 155 -8.93 9.40 0.40
N ARG A 156 -8.83 9.53 -0.93
CA ARG A 156 -7.90 8.76 -1.75
C ARG A 156 -6.45 8.91 -1.29
N SER A 157 -6.02 10.15 -1.02
CA SER A 157 -4.66 10.42 -0.55
C SER A 157 -4.34 9.78 0.80
N ILE A 158 -5.29 9.80 1.76
CA ILE A 158 -5.12 9.20 3.08
C ILE A 158 -5.06 7.67 2.96
N ILE A 159 -5.99 7.06 2.21
CA ILE A 159 -6.02 5.60 2.01
C ILE A 159 -4.73 5.13 1.34
N ASN A 160 -4.27 5.81 0.29
CA ASN A 160 -3.05 5.42 -0.41
C ASN A 160 -1.82 5.49 0.49
N ASN A 161 -1.69 6.51 1.35
CA ASN A 161 -0.60 6.56 2.32
C ASN A 161 -0.62 5.35 3.27
N LEU A 162 -1.78 4.98 3.80
CA LEU A 162 -1.92 3.81 4.68
C LEU A 162 -1.63 2.49 3.94
N ARG A 163 -2.05 2.38 2.68
CA ARG A 163 -1.75 1.20 1.84
C ARG A 163 -0.27 1.07 1.53
N GLU A 164 0.40 2.19 1.24
CA GLU A 164 1.84 2.21 0.98
C GLU A 164 2.64 1.71 2.18
N GLN A 165 2.28 2.09 3.41
CA GLN A 165 2.92 1.59 4.63
C GLN A 165 2.82 0.07 4.77
N MET A 166 1.78 -0.54 4.21
CA MET A 166 1.53 -1.98 4.29
C MET A 166 2.07 -2.78 3.10
N THR A 167 2.66 -2.12 2.10
CA THR A 167 3.05 -2.78 0.83
C THR A 167 4.00 -3.96 1.07
N THR A 168 4.98 -3.80 1.98
CA THR A 168 5.97 -4.85 2.30
C THR A 168 5.37 -6.13 2.91
N ILE A 169 4.20 -6.03 3.54
CA ILE A 169 3.55 -7.15 4.23
C ILE A 169 2.29 -7.66 3.52
N ARG A 170 1.72 -6.86 2.60
CA ARG A 170 0.49 -7.20 1.86
C ARG A 170 0.63 -8.48 1.03
N GLY A 171 1.79 -8.68 0.40
CA GLY A 171 2.08 -9.88 -0.37
C GLY A 171 1.92 -11.18 0.44
N ARG A 172 2.16 -11.13 1.76
CA ARG A 172 1.96 -12.29 2.64
C ARG A 172 0.49 -12.69 2.77
N SER A 173 -0.42 -11.72 2.87
CA SER A 173 -1.85 -12.00 2.89
C SER A 173 -2.29 -12.63 1.57
N MET A 174 -1.90 -12.05 0.44
CA MET A 174 -2.28 -12.54 -0.90
C MET A 174 -1.70 -13.91 -1.22
N SER A 175 -0.50 -14.24 -0.70
CA SER A 175 0.14 -15.55 -0.89
C SER A 175 -0.44 -16.64 0.03
N TYR A 176 -1.36 -16.31 0.94
CA TYR A 176 -1.96 -17.29 1.83
C TYR A 176 -2.87 -18.25 1.05
N PRO A 177 -2.80 -19.58 1.30
CA PRO A 177 -3.58 -20.56 0.55
C PRO A 177 -5.07 -20.25 0.52
N GLY A 178 -5.65 -20.20 -0.69
CA GLY A 178 -7.08 -19.91 -0.93
C GLY A 178 -7.44 -18.42 -0.98
N ARG A 179 -6.60 -17.52 -0.45
CA ARG A 179 -6.94 -16.09 -0.31
C ARG A 179 -7.23 -15.40 -1.65
N LEU A 180 -6.48 -15.74 -2.71
CA LEU A 180 -6.71 -15.14 -4.03
C LEU A 180 -8.11 -15.41 -4.59
N VAL A 181 -8.63 -16.62 -4.38
CA VAL A 181 -9.98 -16.99 -4.82
C VAL A 181 -11.02 -16.20 -4.03
N GLU A 182 -10.88 -16.15 -2.70
CA GLU A 182 -11.75 -15.37 -1.82
C GLU A 182 -11.73 -13.88 -2.19
N THR A 183 -10.55 -13.30 -2.41
CA THR A 183 -10.39 -11.91 -2.84
C THR A 183 -11.12 -11.61 -4.15
N MET A 184 -11.04 -12.52 -5.12
CA MET A 184 -11.75 -12.37 -6.39
C MET A 184 -13.27 -12.34 -6.22
N ASP A 185 -13.82 -13.20 -5.36
CA ASP A 185 -15.26 -13.23 -5.08
C ASP A 185 -15.69 -11.97 -4.30
N GLU A 186 -14.87 -11.50 -3.36
CA GLU A 186 -15.09 -10.24 -2.64
C GLU A 186 -15.11 -9.03 -3.60
N HIS A 187 -14.15 -8.95 -4.52
CA HIS A 187 -14.07 -7.88 -5.52
C HIS A 187 -15.26 -7.92 -6.49
N ARG A 188 -15.70 -9.11 -6.94
CA ARG A 188 -16.92 -9.24 -7.78
C ARG A 188 -18.14 -8.71 -7.05
N ASN A 189 -18.34 -9.12 -5.79
CA ASN A 189 -19.46 -8.65 -4.98
C ASN A 189 -19.46 -7.13 -4.81
N LEU A 190 -18.28 -6.54 -4.63
CA LEU A 190 -18.12 -5.10 -4.51
C LEU A 190 -18.46 -4.38 -5.83
N VAL A 191 -17.93 -4.86 -6.97
CA VAL A 191 -18.21 -4.27 -8.29
C VAL A 191 -19.69 -4.43 -8.66
N GLU A 192 -20.32 -5.56 -8.38
CA GLU A 192 -21.76 -5.76 -8.59
C GLU A 192 -22.61 -4.77 -7.78
N ALA A 193 -22.24 -4.51 -6.52
CA ALA A 193 -22.95 -3.54 -5.69
C ALA A 193 -22.78 -2.11 -6.22
N ILE A 194 -21.56 -1.75 -6.65
CA ILE A 194 -21.27 -0.45 -7.27
C ILE A 194 -22.02 -0.28 -8.59
N ALA A 195 -22.06 -1.32 -9.45
CA ALA A 195 -22.80 -1.31 -10.72
C ALA A 195 -24.32 -1.15 -10.52
N ALA A 196 -24.82 -1.67 -9.41
CA ALA A 196 -26.24 -1.50 -9.04
C ALA A 196 -26.53 -0.14 -8.36
N HIS A 197 -25.52 0.72 -8.16
CA HIS A 197 -25.61 1.93 -7.35
C HIS A 197 -26.15 1.69 -5.93
N ASP A 198 -25.93 0.48 -5.39
CA ASP A 198 -26.37 0.09 -4.05
C ASP A 198 -25.30 0.44 -3.03
N VAL A 199 -25.45 1.62 -2.44
CA VAL A 199 -24.50 2.20 -1.47
C VAL A 199 -24.30 1.27 -0.26
N GLU A 200 -25.38 0.75 0.32
CA GLU A 200 -25.32 -0.07 1.53
C GLU A 200 -24.60 -1.40 1.25
N ARG A 201 -24.94 -2.04 0.12
CA ARG A 201 -24.30 -3.29 -0.32
C ARG A 201 -22.82 -3.07 -0.66
N ALA A 202 -22.45 -1.94 -1.31
CA ALA A 202 -21.06 -1.61 -1.63
C ALA A 202 -20.24 -1.38 -0.35
N GLN A 203 -20.79 -0.66 0.62
CA GLN A 203 -20.18 -0.43 1.93
C GLN A 203 -19.97 -1.75 2.69
N TYR A 204 -20.97 -2.62 2.68
CA TYR A 204 -20.86 -3.94 3.31
C TYR A 204 -19.79 -4.81 2.65
N ALA A 205 -19.77 -4.86 1.30
CA ALA A 205 -18.76 -5.63 0.56
C ALA A 205 -17.34 -5.13 0.84
N ALA A 206 -17.12 -3.82 0.88
CA ALA A 206 -15.83 -3.24 1.23
C ALA A 206 -15.40 -3.59 2.66
N ARG A 207 -16.32 -3.57 3.63
CA ARG A 207 -16.07 -3.99 5.01
C ARG A 207 -15.57 -5.44 5.05
N ILE A 208 -16.33 -6.37 4.47
CA ILE A 208 -15.99 -7.81 4.49
C ILE A 208 -14.64 -8.06 3.84
N HIS A 209 -14.36 -7.41 2.71
CA HIS A 209 -13.07 -7.53 2.03
C HIS A 209 -11.90 -7.14 2.95
N LEU A 210 -11.99 -6.01 3.64
CA LEU A 210 -10.91 -5.51 4.51
C LEU A 210 -10.77 -6.35 5.79
N GLU A 211 -11.87 -6.75 6.42
CA GLU A 211 -11.88 -7.63 7.60
C GLU A 211 -11.24 -8.99 7.28
N ASN A 212 -11.55 -9.59 6.13
CA ASN A 212 -10.96 -10.84 5.68
C ASN A 212 -9.46 -10.67 5.34
N ALA A 213 -9.07 -9.54 4.73
CA ALA A 213 -7.67 -9.25 4.44
C ALA A 213 -6.84 -9.10 5.72
N GLU A 214 -7.36 -8.39 6.73
CA GLU A 214 -6.75 -8.26 8.06
C GLU A 214 -6.59 -9.63 8.72
N HIS A 215 -7.69 -10.38 8.81
CA HIS A 215 -7.70 -11.70 9.44
C HIS A 215 -6.67 -12.64 8.81
N THR A 216 -6.61 -12.68 7.48
CA THR A 216 -5.65 -13.52 6.74
C THR A 216 -4.22 -13.09 6.98
N LEU A 217 -3.95 -11.77 7.01
CA LEU A 217 -2.62 -11.25 7.31
C LEU A 217 -2.17 -11.61 8.72
N MET A 218 -3.03 -11.40 9.72
CA MET A 218 -2.74 -11.74 11.12
C MET A 218 -2.45 -13.23 11.30
N ARG A 219 -3.20 -14.07 10.62
CA ARG A 219 -3.01 -15.51 10.61
C ARG A 219 -1.67 -15.91 9.98
N SER A 220 -1.33 -15.34 8.82
CA SER A 220 -0.04 -15.55 8.15
C SER A 220 1.15 -15.13 9.02
N LEU A 221 1.03 -14.01 9.75
CA LEU A 221 2.07 -13.56 10.67
C LEU A 221 2.23 -14.45 11.88
N SER A 222 1.12 -14.94 12.46
CA SER A 222 1.16 -15.83 13.64
C SER A 222 1.79 -17.19 13.35
N GLU A 223 1.61 -17.73 12.16
CA GLU A 223 2.18 -19.01 11.72
C GLU A 223 3.71 -18.94 11.49
N HIS A 224 4.24 -17.73 11.24
CA HIS A 224 5.68 -17.50 10.97
C HIS A 224 6.46 -16.96 12.18
N LEU A 225 5.78 -16.65 13.29
CA LEU A 225 6.48 -16.29 14.53
C LEU A 225 7.17 -17.53 15.09
N PRO A 226 8.50 -17.50 15.35
CA PRO A 226 9.17 -18.61 16.04
C PRO A 226 8.51 -18.77 17.42
N GLN A 227 7.94 -19.96 17.68
CA GLN A 227 7.44 -20.28 19.01
C GLN A 227 8.59 -20.02 19.99
N LYS A 228 8.47 -18.98 20.81
CA LYS A 228 9.38 -18.79 21.94
C LYS A 228 9.26 -20.08 22.79
N LYS A 229 10.29 -20.93 22.70
CA LYS A 229 10.41 -22.05 23.66
C LYS A 229 10.40 -21.44 25.07
N ALA A 230 9.39 -21.83 25.82
CA ALA A 230 9.25 -21.50 27.24
C ALA A 230 10.43 -22.05 28.04
#